data_69e38242a626357964810706e5dd53bb
#
_entry.id   69e38242a626357964810706e5dd53bb
#
_cell.length_a   1.000
_cell.length_b   1.000
_cell.length_c   1.000
_cell.angle_alpha   90.00
_cell.angle_beta   90.00
_cell.angle_gamma   90.00
#
_symmetry.space_group_name_H-M   'P 1'
#
loop_
_entity.id
_entity.type
_entity.pdbx_description
1 polymer ?
#
loop_
_entity_poly.entity_id
_entity_poly.type
_entity_poly.pdbx_seq_one_letter_code
_entity_poly.pdbx_strand_id
1 'polypeptide(L)'
;MKIGELARQAGCLVETVRYYEREGLLQPVIRDQANNYRHYDSAHLERLMFIRRCRTLDMTHDEIRILLRARSQPDADCGTVNALIDEHLRHVQTRICELNMLEKQLNELRSHCNANRATRDCGILRELEQTEEPEHVSSVMTTGHLAGSHSH
;
A
#
# COMPACT_ATOMS: atom_id res chain seq x y z
N MET A 1 3.69 -24.04 14.01
CA MET A 1 4.95 -23.75 13.28
C MET A 1 5.68 -22.58 13.89
N LYS A 2 6.96 -22.44 13.61
CA LYS A 2 7.77 -21.31 14.04
C LYS A 2 7.60 -20.14 13.05
N ILE A 3 8.00 -18.94 13.48
CA ILE A 3 7.85 -17.72 12.68
C ILE A 3 8.52 -17.82 11.30
N GLY A 4 9.68 -18.45 11.23
CA GLY A 4 10.38 -18.63 9.95
C GLY A 4 9.59 -19.48 8.96
N GLU A 5 8.96 -20.53 9.45
CA GLU A 5 8.13 -21.40 8.64
C GLU A 5 6.85 -20.68 8.18
N LEU A 6 6.23 -19.92 9.09
CA LEU A 6 5.05 -19.12 8.76
C LEU A 6 5.39 -18.11 7.65
N ALA A 7 6.50 -17.39 7.81
CA ALA A 7 6.96 -16.41 6.83
C ALA A 7 7.22 -17.06 5.46
N ARG A 8 7.88 -18.21 5.47
CA ARG A 8 8.18 -18.96 4.25
C ARG A 8 6.90 -19.39 3.53
N GLN A 9 5.95 -19.98 4.26
CA GLN A 9 4.69 -20.44 3.66
C GLN A 9 3.83 -19.29 3.15
N ALA A 10 3.87 -18.14 3.83
CA ALA A 10 3.14 -16.95 3.39
C ALA A 10 3.90 -16.17 2.29
N GLY A 11 5.13 -16.53 2.00
CA GLY A 11 5.95 -15.87 1.00
C GLY A 11 6.38 -14.45 1.39
N CYS A 12 6.68 -14.23 2.67
CA CYS A 12 7.13 -12.93 3.17
C CYS A 12 8.33 -13.07 4.11
N LEU A 13 8.85 -11.95 4.57
CA LEU A 13 9.96 -11.91 5.51
C LEU A 13 9.45 -12.06 6.94
N VAL A 14 10.30 -12.60 7.82
CA VAL A 14 10.02 -12.68 9.26
C VAL A 14 9.71 -11.30 9.84
N GLU A 15 10.43 -10.26 9.40
CA GLU A 15 10.17 -8.89 9.84
C GLU A 15 8.77 -8.41 9.47
N THR A 16 8.24 -8.83 8.35
CA THR A 16 6.86 -8.53 7.93
C THR A 16 5.84 -9.14 8.90
N VAL A 17 6.06 -10.39 9.31
CA VAL A 17 5.21 -11.07 10.29
C VAL A 17 5.21 -10.30 11.61
N ARG A 18 6.40 -9.94 12.11
CA ARG A 18 6.56 -9.18 13.35
C ARG A 18 5.89 -7.80 13.27
N TYR A 19 6.01 -7.16 12.13
CA TYR A 19 5.38 -5.86 11.88
C TYR A 19 3.86 -5.97 12.00
N TYR A 20 3.25 -6.97 11.38
CA TYR A 20 1.80 -7.16 11.47
C TYR A 20 1.33 -7.55 12.87
N GLU A 21 2.14 -8.27 13.62
CA GLU A 21 1.86 -8.52 15.04
C GLU A 21 1.84 -7.22 15.84
N ARG A 22 2.87 -6.37 15.65
CA ARG A 22 2.94 -5.07 16.34
C ARG A 22 1.78 -4.16 16.00
N GLU A 23 1.34 -4.20 14.73
CA GLU A 23 0.21 -3.39 14.26
C GLU A 23 -1.15 -3.95 14.68
N GLY A 24 -1.17 -5.10 15.33
CA GLY A 24 -2.41 -5.75 15.75
C GLY A 24 -3.22 -6.37 14.61
N LEU A 25 -2.64 -6.49 13.42
CA LEU A 25 -3.30 -7.11 12.27
C LEU A 25 -3.27 -8.62 12.33
N LEU A 26 -2.21 -9.17 12.91
CA LEU A 26 -2.06 -10.61 13.12
C LEU A 26 -2.30 -10.92 14.59
N GLN A 27 -3.07 -11.97 14.87
CA GLN A 27 -3.40 -12.34 16.24
C GLN A 27 -2.14 -12.73 17.02
N PRO A 28 -2.20 -12.62 18.37
CA PRO A 28 -1.07 -12.97 19.21
C PRO A 28 -0.60 -14.40 18.97
N VAL A 29 0.70 -14.60 19.11
CA VAL A 29 1.31 -15.92 18.99
C VAL A 29 0.83 -16.80 20.14
N ILE A 30 0.60 -18.09 19.83
CA ILE A 30 0.28 -19.09 20.83
C ILE A 30 1.60 -19.54 21.49
N ARG A 31 1.69 -19.44 22.81
CA ARG A 31 2.85 -19.91 23.57
C ARG A 31 2.53 -21.23 24.22
N ASP A 32 3.43 -22.20 24.03
CA ASP A 32 3.36 -23.46 24.75
C ASP A 32 3.72 -23.20 26.21
N GLN A 33 2.82 -23.57 27.13
CA GLN A 33 3.01 -23.35 28.56
C GLN A 33 4.15 -24.20 29.15
N ALA A 34 4.49 -25.32 28.52
CA ALA A 34 5.51 -26.22 29.01
C ALA A 34 6.94 -25.71 28.77
N ASN A 35 7.18 -25.03 27.64
CA ASN A 35 8.52 -24.59 27.23
C ASN A 35 8.60 -23.14 26.74
N ASN A 36 7.50 -22.39 26.89
CA ASN A 36 7.39 -20.99 26.44
C ASN A 36 7.68 -20.80 24.93
N TYR A 37 7.50 -21.84 24.14
CA TYR A 37 7.69 -21.80 22.69
C TYR A 37 6.57 -21.02 22.02
N ARG A 38 6.94 -20.20 21.05
CA ARG A 38 5.98 -19.46 20.22
C ARG A 38 5.50 -20.35 19.09
N HIS A 39 4.20 -20.57 19.02
CA HIS A 39 3.54 -21.37 17.99
C HIS A 39 2.62 -20.54 17.13
N TYR A 40 2.79 -20.68 15.83
CA TYR A 40 1.85 -20.18 14.85
C TYR A 40 1.09 -21.37 14.27
N ASP A 41 -0.19 -21.22 14.04
CA ASP A 41 -1.05 -22.28 13.50
C ASP A 41 -1.58 -21.90 12.10
N SER A 42 -2.46 -22.77 11.56
CA SER A 42 -3.06 -22.53 10.24
C SER A 42 -3.88 -21.25 10.19
N ALA A 43 -4.52 -20.87 11.31
CA ALA A 43 -5.29 -19.62 11.37
C ALA A 43 -4.39 -18.39 11.20
N HIS A 44 -3.19 -18.42 11.77
CA HIS A 44 -2.19 -17.38 11.54
C HIS A 44 -1.79 -17.31 10.07
N LEU A 45 -1.57 -18.45 9.44
CA LEU A 45 -1.19 -18.49 8.02
C LEU A 45 -2.31 -17.93 7.14
N GLU A 46 -3.53 -18.36 7.34
CA GLU A 46 -4.68 -17.88 6.57
C GLU A 46 -4.87 -16.38 6.72
N ARG A 47 -4.78 -15.89 7.95
CA ARG A 47 -4.91 -14.45 8.22
C ARG A 47 -3.79 -13.66 7.58
N LEU A 48 -2.55 -14.14 7.68
CA LEU A 48 -1.38 -13.49 7.07
C LEU A 48 -1.51 -13.46 5.54
N MET A 49 -1.94 -14.54 4.92
CA MET A 49 -2.17 -14.59 3.48
C MET A 49 -3.27 -13.62 3.05
N PHE A 50 -4.34 -13.52 3.84
CA PHE A 50 -5.41 -12.55 3.62
C PHE A 50 -4.88 -11.11 3.65
N ILE A 51 -4.11 -10.77 4.69
CA ILE A 51 -3.51 -9.44 4.83
C ILE A 51 -2.62 -9.13 3.63
N ARG A 52 -1.79 -10.07 3.24
CA ARG A 52 -0.88 -9.88 2.11
C ARG A 52 -1.65 -9.68 0.80
N ARG A 53 -2.73 -10.43 0.58
CA ARG A 53 -3.57 -10.25 -0.58
C ARG A 53 -4.18 -8.85 -0.63
N CYS A 54 -4.67 -8.36 0.49
CA CYS A 54 -5.17 -6.99 0.60
C CYS A 54 -4.09 -5.96 0.26
N ARG A 55 -2.86 -6.19 0.72
CA ARG A 55 -1.73 -5.30 0.42
C ARG A 55 -1.39 -5.29 -1.07
N THR A 56 -1.50 -6.40 -1.76
CA THR A 56 -1.30 -6.41 -3.23
C THR A 56 -2.36 -5.59 -3.96
N LEU A 57 -3.50 -5.37 -3.35
CA LEU A 57 -4.56 -4.51 -3.86
C LEU A 57 -4.42 -3.06 -3.36
N ASP A 58 -3.30 -2.74 -2.74
CA ASP A 58 -2.93 -1.42 -2.26
C ASP A 58 -3.84 -0.88 -1.15
N MET A 59 -4.45 -1.77 -0.38
CA MET A 59 -5.28 -1.38 0.76
C MET A 59 -4.45 -0.91 1.93
N THR A 60 -4.95 0.08 2.66
CA THR A 60 -4.33 0.56 3.90
C THR A 60 -4.56 -0.43 5.04
N HIS A 61 -3.76 -0.29 6.11
CA HIS A 61 -3.95 -1.11 7.30
C HIS A 61 -5.34 -0.91 7.93
N ASP A 62 -5.86 0.30 7.91
CA ASP A 62 -7.20 0.58 8.44
C ASP A 62 -8.30 -0.10 7.62
N GLU A 63 -8.17 -0.08 6.30
CA GLU A 63 -9.07 -0.83 5.42
C GLU A 63 -9.01 -2.33 5.69
N ILE A 64 -7.80 -2.86 5.85
CA ILE A 64 -7.58 -4.28 6.16
C ILE A 64 -8.22 -4.64 7.51
N ARG A 65 -8.09 -3.79 8.52
CA ARG A 65 -8.74 -4.02 9.83
C ARG A 65 -10.24 -4.14 9.70
N ILE A 66 -10.86 -3.29 8.89
CA ILE A 66 -12.31 -3.36 8.62
C ILE A 66 -12.68 -4.68 7.97
N LEU A 67 -11.91 -5.11 6.96
CA LEU A 67 -12.15 -6.39 6.28
C LEU A 67 -11.94 -7.58 7.21
N LEU A 68 -10.94 -7.55 8.09
CA LEU A 68 -10.70 -8.62 9.06
C LEU A 68 -11.85 -8.72 10.07
N ARG A 69 -12.40 -7.59 10.50
CA ARG A 69 -13.59 -7.59 11.37
C ARG A 69 -14.80 -8.17 10.67
N ALA A 70 -15.03 -7.80 9.42
CA ALA A 70 -16.12 -8.35 8.62
C ALA A 70 -15.97 -9.86 8.44
N ARG A 71 -14.75 -10.33 8.18
CA ARG A 71 -14.43 -11.74 8.03
C ARG A 71 -14.75 -12.54 9.31
N SER A 72 -14.63 -11.90 10.47
CA SER A 72 -14.94 -12.54 11.76
C SER A 72 -16.44 -12.65 12.05
N GLN A 73 -17.28 -12.07 11.20
CA GLN A 73 -18.74 -12.04 11.36
C GLN A 73 -19.42 -12.61 10.12
N PRO A 74 -19.33 -13.94 9.90
CA PRO A 74 -19.78 -14.54 8.64
C PRO A 74 -21.28 -14.43 8.38
N ASP A 75 -22.09 -14.20 9.42
CA ASP A 75 -23.53 -14.08 9.29
C ASP A 75 -24.01 -12.64 9.10
N ALA A 76 -23.10 -11.66 9.17
CA ALA A 76 -23.43 -10.26 8.87
C ALA A 76 -23.53 -10.06 7.35
N ASP A 77 -24.28 -9.03 6.93
CA ASP A 77 -24.32 -8.70 5.51
C ASP A 77 -22.99 -8.06 5.04
N CYS A 78 -22.74 -8.08 3.74
CA CYS A 78 -21.51 -7.57 3.15
C CYS A 78 -21.58 -6.09 2.74
N GLY A 79 -22.54 -5.33 3.26
CA GLY A 79 -22.69 -3.91 2.90
C GLY A 79 -21.47 -3.07 3.22
N THR A 80 -20.87 -3.27 4.40
CA THR A 80 -19.64 -2.56 4.80
C THR A 80 -18.47 -2.92 3.89
N VAL A 81 -18.34 -4.19 3.52
CA VAL A 81 -17.29 -4.65 2.60
C VAL A 81 -17.44 -4.00 1.22
N ASN A 82 -18.66 -4.03 0.69
CA ASN A 82 -18.95 -3.43 -0.61
C ASN A 82 -18.65 -1.93 -0.61
N ALA A 83 -19.08 -1.22 0.43
CA ALA A 83 -18.83 0.22 0.55
C ALA A 83 -17.34 0.53 0.62
N LEU A 84 -16.57 -0.27 1.34
CA LEU A 84 -15.12 -0.11 1.44
C LEU A 84 -14.44 -0.30 0.08
N ILE A 85 -14.81 -1.35 -0.64
CA ILE A 85 -14.24 -1.64 -1.96
C ILE A 85 -14.60 -0.54 -2.95
N ASP A 86 -15.85 -0.05 -2.93
CA ASP A 86 -16.29 1.04 -3.79
C ASP A 86 -15.46 2.32 -3.54
N GLU A 87 -15.23 2.65 -2.28
CA GLU A 87 -14.42 3.81 -1.93
C GLU A 87 -12.96 3.64 -2.33
N HIS A 88 -12.38 2.46 -2.08
CA HIS A 88 -11.01 2.16 -2.49
C HIS A 88 -10.86 2.26 -4.01
N LEU A 89 -11.84 1.76 -4.75
CA LEU A 89 -11.87 1.86 -6.20
C LEU A 89 -11.86 3.32 -6.67
N ARG A 90 -12.65 4.19 -6.02
CA ARG A 90 -12.65 5.62 -6.34
C ARG A 90 -11.27 6.25 -6.12
N HIS A 91 -10.59 5.89 -5.03
CA HIS A 91 -9.22 6.38 -4.76
C HIS A 91 -8.24 5.93 -5.84
N VAL A 92 -8.34 4.68 -6.28
CA VAL A 92 -7.50 4.15 -7.37
C VAL A 92 -7.77 4.90 -8.67
N GLN A 93 -9.03 5.12 -9.01
CA GLN A 93 -9.43 5.87 -10.21
C GLN A 93 -8.89 7.30 -10.19
N THR A 94 -8.96 7.96 -9.04
CA THR A 94 -8.38 9.30 -8.87
C THR A 94 -6.87 9.27 -9.08
N ARG A 95 -6.19 8.26 -8.54
CA ARG A 95 -4.75 8.12 -8.71
C ARG A 95 -4.35 7.87 -10.16
N ILE A 96 -5.12 7.07 -10.88
CA ILE A 96 -4.90 6.86 -12.32
C ILE A 96 -4.98 8.18 -13.07
N CYS A 97 -5.98 8.99 -12.76
CA CYS A 97 -6.15 10.32 -13.38
C CYS A 97 -4.94 11.23 -13.08
N GLU A 98 -4.49 11.27 -11.82
CA GLU A 98 -3.32 12.04 -11.42
C GLU A 98 -2.06 11.57 -12.14
N LEU A 99 -1.85 10.26 -12.26
CA LEU A 99 -0.70 9.69 -12.96
C LEU A 99 -0.73 10.02 -14.45
N ASN A 100 -1.90 9.99 -15.06
CA ASN A 100 -2.06 10.39 -16.47
C ASN A 100 -1.68 11.86 -16.68
N MET A 101 -2.04 12.73 -15.75
CA MET A 101 -1.65 14.14 -15.80
C MET A 101 -0.15 14.33 -15.64
N LEU A 102 0.47 13.59 -14.71
CA LEU A 102 1.93 13.62 -14.52
C LEU A 102 2.66 13.13 -15.76
N GLU A 103 2.19 12.04 -16.36
CA GLU A 103 2.76 11.51 -17.61
C GLU A 103 2.74 12.56 -18.70
N LYS A 104 1.62 13.24 -18.86
CA LYS A 104 1.48 14.32 -19.84
C LYS A 104 2.49 15.44 -19.59
N GLN A 105 2.61 15.87 -18.34
CA GLN A 105 3.57 16.92 -17.94
C GLN A 105 5.01 16.50 -18.23
N LEU A 106 5.34 15.25 -17.93
CA LEU A 106 6.70 14.72 -18.20
C LEU A 106 6.98 14.62 -19.69
N ASN A 107 5.99 14.23 -20.50
CA ASN A 107 6.13 14.20 -21.96
C ASN A 107 6.35 15.60 -22.53
N GLU A 108 5.61 16.58 -22.04
CA GLU A 108 5.80 17.98 -22.43
C GLU A 108 7.20 18.46 -22.05
N LEU A 109 7.63 18.17 -20.82
CA LEU A 109 8.97 18.54 -20.35
C LEU A 109 10.07 17.89 -21.21
N ARG A 110 9.90 16.58 -21.52
CA ARG A 110 10.86 15.85 -22.37
C ARG A 110 10.98 16.46 -23.76
N SER A 111 9.93 17.05 -24.30
CA SER A 111 9.92 17.69 -25.61
C SER A 111 10.76 18.96 -25.68
N HIS A 112 11.16 19.54 -24.55
CA HIS A 112 11.96 20.76 -24.53
C HIS A 112 13.43 20.53 -24.86
N CYS A 113 13.89 19.27 -24.98
CA CYS A 113 15.25 18.94 -25.37
C CYS A 113 15.28 17.74 -26.29
N ASN A 114 15.51 17.99 -27.59
CA ASN A 114 15.45 16.97 -28.66
C ASN A 114 16.81 16.49 -29.14
N ALA A 115 17.91 17.04 -28.58
CA ALA A 115 19.26 16.70 -28.98
C ALA A 115 20.22 16.77 -27.81
N ASN A 116 21.32 16.00 -27.90
CA ASN A 116 22.39 16.09 -26.90
C ASN A 116 23.05 17.46 -26.96
N ARG A 117 23.02 18.16 -25.85
CA ARG A 117 23.58 19.52 -25.69
C ARG A 117 24.32 19.64 -24.36
N ALA A 118 25.11 20.68 -24.21
CA ALA A 118 25.61 21.04 -22.89
C ALA A 118 24.42 21.33 -21.97
N THR A 119 24.57 21.03 -20.69
CA THR A 119 23.44 21.20 -19.73
C THR A 119 22.98 22.65 -19.62
N ARG A 120 23.91 23.64 -19.85
CA ARG A 120 23.54 25.06 -19.88
C ARG A 120 22.51 25.40 -20.97
N ASP A 121 22.45 24.58 -22.03
CA ASP A 121 21.56 24.81 -23.17
C ASP A 121 20.37 23.84 -23.15
N CYS A 122 20.19 23.06 -22.06
CA CYS A 122 19.11 22.08 -21.95
C CYS A 122 17.79 22.78 -21.64
N GLY A 123 16.83 22.64 -22.55
CA GLY A 123 15.50 23.23 -22.40
C GLY A 123 14.73 22.66 -21.21
N ILE A 124 14.96 21.38 -20.87
CA ILE A 124 14.31 20.75 -19.71
C ILE A 124 14.76 21.41 -18.42
N LEU A 125 16.08 21.57 -18.23
CA LEU A 125 16.61 22.21 -17.03
C LEU A 125 16.16 23.66 -16.93
N ARG A 126 16.10 24.36 -18.05
CA ARG A 126 15.62 25.75 -18.11
C ARG A 126 14.16 25.84 -17.68
N GLU A 127 13.33 24.94 -18.15
CA GLU A 127 11.91 24.88 -17.80
C GLU A 127 11.72 24.62 -16.31
N LEU A 128 12.50 23.68 -15.73
CA LEU A 128 12.43 23.33 -14.31
C LEU A 128 12.92 24.47 -13.39
N GLU A 129 13.78 25.35 -13.90
CA GLU A 129 14.28 26.51 -13.16
C GLU A 129 13.26 27.65 -13.11
N GLN A 130 12.27 27.66 -13.98
CA GLN A 130 11.23 28.67 -13.97
C GLN A 130 10.32 28.46 -12.76
N THR A 131 10.16 29.52 -11.97
CA THR A 131 9.27 29.49 -10.81
C THR A 131 7.84 29.71 -11.32
N GLU A 132 7.13 28.62 -11.53
CA GLU A 132 5.68 28.71 -11.69
C GLU A 132 5.07 28.85 -10.31
N GLU A 133 4.07 29.74 -10.19
CA GLU A 133 3.27 29.79 -8.98
C GLU A 133 2.63 28.42 -8.79
N PRO A 134 2.65 27.87 -7.55
CA PRO A 134 2.03 26.59 -7.31
C PRO A 134 0.51 26.70 -7.59
N GLU A 135 0.10 26.21 -8.75
CA GLU A 135 -1.31 26.00 -9.00
C GLU A 135 -1.85 25.07 -7.90
N HIS A 136 -2.94 25.45 -7.33
CA HIS A 136 -3.66 24.77 -6.28
C HIS A 136 -3.37 23.29 -6.14
N VAL A 137 -2.46 22.99 -5.22
CA VAL A 137 -2.05 21.63 -4.87
C VAL A 137 -3.11 20.96 -3.98
N SER A 138 -4.23 21.60 -3.75
CA SER A 138 -5.27 21.09 -2.85
C SER A 138 -5.78 19.70 -3.22
N SER A 139 -5.72 19.35 -4.48
CA SER A 139 -6.10 18.00 -4.94
C SER A 139 -5.11 16.91 -4.59
N VAL A 140 -3.87 17.26 -4.27
CA VAL A 140 -2.80 16.30 -3.99
C VAL A 140 -2.93 15.69 -2.60
N MET A 141 -3.72 16.28 -1.75
CA MET A 141 -3.87 15.85 -0.35
C MET A 141 -4.49 14.45 -0.22
N THR A 142 -5.10 13.95 -1.28
CA THR A 142 -5.73 12.63 -1.29
C THR A 142 -4.77 11.47 -1.48
N THR A 143 -3.51 11.76 -1.78
CA THR A 143 -2.53 10.71 -2.08
C THR A 143 -1.89 10.07 -0.86
N GLY A 144 -2.17 10.59 0.32
CA GLY A 144 -1.57 10.08 1.56
C GLY A 144 -1.81 8.59 1.79
N HIS A 145 -2.92 8.08 1.31
CA HIS A 145 -3.23 6.69 1.47
C HIS A 145 -2.41 5.76 0.56
N LEU A 146 -1.93 6.26 -0.55
CA LEU A 146 -1.04 5.48 -1.42
C LEU A 146 0.41 5.51 -0.93
N ALA A 147 0.80 6.53 -0.21
CA ALA A 147 2.14 6.61 0.38
C ALA A 147 2.40 5.47 1.37
N GLY A 148 1.36 4.96 2.03
CA GLY A 148 1.48 3.83 2.94
C GLY A 148 1.84 2.51 2.26
N SER A 149 1.68 2.39 0.95
CA SER A 149 1.98 1.17 0.22
C SER A 149 3.47 0.89 0.07
N HIS A 150 4.31 1.87 0.29
CA HIS A 150 5.76 1.75 0.11
C HIS A 150 6.52 1.31 1.37
N SER A 151 5.84 1.06 2.47
CA SER A 151 6.46 0.79 3.76
C SER A 151 6.71 -0.69 4.01
N HIS A 152 7.14 -1.43 3.02
CA HIS A 152 7.49 -2.84 3.21
C HIS A 152 8.64 -3.32 2.42
#